data_c3d67087ea2c65eadd6ad27df95da5df
#
_entry.id   c3d67087ea2c65eadd6ad27df95da5df
#
_cell.length_a   1.000
_cell.length_b   1.000
_cell.length_c   1.000
_cell.angle_alpha   90.00
_cell.angle_beta   90.00
_cell.angle_gamma   90.00
#
_symmetry.space_group_name_H-M   'P 1'
#
loop_
_entity.id
_entity.type
_entity.pdbx_description
1 polymer ?
#
loop_
_entity_poly.entity_id
_entity_poly.type
_entity_poly.pdbx_seq_one_letter_code
_entity_poly.pdbx_strand_id
1 'polypeptide(L)'
;IMKLKFSILTILLFFLSASFPLAAQKAPQPFDIDTPSLRVFLPAPELATGRAIVACPGGGYGGLAVNHEGYDWAPYFNKQGIALIVLKYRMPHGDRTLPISDAEAAMKMARDSADVWNLNPYDIGIMGSSAGGHLASTIATHARPELRPNFQILFYPVITMDKSYTHIGSHDNLLGKDASAELETEFSNEKQVTKETPRAFIAYSDDDKTVPPANGVNYYLGLHKNHVPAVLHIYASGGHGWGIRENFIYKNEMLNDLSAWLRSFKAPRKDAVRVACVGNSITYGARIKNRSHDSYPSVLGRLLGDKYWVKNFGVSARTMLNKGDRPYMKEQAYQQALAFNPNIVVIKLGTNDSKSFNWVHKADFIKDTQTMIDAFKALPSQPEIYLCYPSKAYLTGESINDDIISKEIIPMIKKVAKKNKLPVIDLHSAMDGMPELFPDHIHPNEEGAKVMAKAVYDAIAK
;
A
#
# COMPACT_ATOMS: atom_id res chain seq x y z
N ILE A 1 12.58 31.20 -70.30
CA ILE A 1 13.12 31.65 -69.00
C ILE A 1 11.89 31.97 -68.12
N MET A 2 11.42 30.99 -67.34
CA MET A 2 10.20 31.07 -66.51
C MET A 2 10.61 31.36 -65.07
N LYS A 3 10.17 32.48 -64.49
CA LYS A 3 10.35 32.85 -63.09
C LYS A 3 9.31 32.18 -62.24
N LEU A 4 9.71 31.28 -61.33
CA LEU A 4 8.84 30.69 -60.33
C LEU A 4 8.71 31.66 -59.15
N LYS A 5 7.48 32.10 -58.85
CA LYS A 5 7.17 32.91 -57.67
C LYS A 5 6.87 31.96 -56.51
N PHE A 6 7.68 31.99 -55.46
CA PHE A 6 7.36 31.38 -54.15
C PHE A 6 6.40 32.30 -53.40
N SER A 7 5.21 31.77 -53.07
CA SER A 7 4.23 32.42 -52.22
C SER A 7 4.48 31.93 -50.79
N ILE A 8 4.87 32.84 -49.90
CA ILE A 8 5.03 32.58 -48.47
C ILE A 8 3.61 32.62 -47.83
N LEU A 9 3.12 31.48 -47.41
CA LEU A 9 1.87 31.36 -46.66
C LEU A 9 2.18 31.57 -45.17
N THR A 10 1.87 32.75 -44.64
CA THR A 10 2.00 33.09 -43.24
C THR A 10 0.82 32.45 -42.48
N ILE A 11 1.06 31.38 -41.72
CA ILE A 11 0.06 30.79 -40.81
C ILE A 11 0.04 31.64 -39.56
N LEU A 12 -1.04 32.42 -39.39
CA LEU A 12 -1.34 33.10 -38.16
C LEU A 12 -1.94 32.09 -37.18
N LEU A 13 -1.16 31.67 -36.17
CA LEU A 13 -1.66 30.91 -35.03
C LEU A 13 -2.43 31.88 -34.10
N PHE A 14 -3.74 31.84 -34.15
CA PHE A 14 -4.60 32.43 -33.12
C PHE A 14 -4.50 31.59 -31.86
N PHE A 15 -3.76 32.05 -30.86
CA PHE A 15 -3.94 31.58 -29.48
C PHE A 15 -5.29 32.08 -28.95
N LEU A 16 -6.31 31.23 -29.00
CA LEU A 16 -7.49 31.43 -28.19
C LEU A 16 -7.12 31.16 -26.73
N SER A 17 -6.81 32.20 -25.97
CA SER A 17 -6.82 32.16 -24.52
C SER A 17 -8.29 31.99 -24.08
N ALA A 18 -8.70 30.75 -23.87
CA ALA A 18 -9.95 30.46 -23.17
C ALA A 18 -9.74 30.82 -21.69
N SER A 19 -10.01 32.06 -21.33
CA SER A 19 -10.25 32.45 -19.96
C SER A 19 -11.55 31.79 -19.52
N PHE A 20 -11.43 30.69 -18.78
CA PHE A 20 -12.55 30.12 -18.05
C PHE A 20 -12.97 31.15 -17.00
N PRO A 21 -14.22 31.65 -17.00
CA PRO A 21 -14.67 32.52 -15.94
C PRO A 21 -14.63 31.73 -14.63
N LEU A 22 -13.97 32.32 -13.61
CA LEU A 22 -14.06 31.85 -12.24
C LEU A 22 -15.56 31.91 -11.87
N ALA A 23 -16.22 30.75 -11.94
CA ALA A 23 -17.64 30.68 -11.62
C ALA A 23 -17.80 31.08 -10.16
N ALA A 24 -18.45 32.18 -9.91
CA ALA A 24 -18.87 32.58 -8.59
C ALA A 24 -19.54 31.41 -7.89
N GLN A 25 -19.09 31.10 -6.66
CA GLN A 25 -19.65 30.04 -5.84
C GLN A 25 -21.17 30.23 -5.72
N LYS A 26 -21.93 29.46 -6.50
CA LYS A 26 -23.37 29.33 -6.24
C LYS A 26 -23.55 28.72 -4.86
N ALA A 27 -24.49 29.29 -4.10
CA ALA A 27 -24.96 28.70 -2.85
C ALA A 27 -25.25 27.20 -3.05
N PRO A 28 -24.96 26.34 -2.04
CA PRO A 28 -25.17 24.92 -2.17
C PRO A 28 -26.62 24.66 -2.56
N GLN A 29 -26.81 23.97 -3.69
CA GLN A 29 -28.13 23.49 -4.13
C GLN A 29 -28.65 22.49 -3.09
N PRO A 30 -29.98 22.32 -3.00
CA PRO A 30 -30.55 21.31 -2.11
C PRO A 30 -29.85 19.98 -2.29
N PHE A 31 -29.55 19.35 -1.16
CA PHE A 31 -28.72 18.17 -1.07
C PHE A 31 -29.46 16.96 -1.68
N ASP A 32 -29.10 16.54 -2.89
CA ASP A 32 -29.60 15.29 -3.47
C ASP A 32 -28.79 14.12 -2.86
N ILE A 33 -29.39 13.39 -1.91
CA ILE A 33 -28.79 12.28 -1.19
C ILE A 33 -28.69 11.01 -2.03
N ASP A 34 -29.35 10.96 -3.18
CA ASP A 34 -29.43 9.77 -4.02
C ASP A 34 -28.44 9.79 -5.18
N THR A 35 -27.70 10.90 -5.36
CA THR A 35 -26.69 11.04 -6.41
C THR A 35 -25.31 11.27 -5.82
N PRO A 36 -24.32 10.36 -6.02
CA PRO A 36 -22.97 10.57 -5.54
C PRO A 36 -22.28 11.69 -6.31
N SER A 37 -21.47 12.47 -5.62
CA SER A 37 -20.66 13.52 -6.25
C SER A 37 -19.33 13.73 -5.54
N LEU A 38 -18.36 14.26 -6.28
CA LEU A 38 -17.04 14.61 -5.76
C LEU A 38 -16.82 16.11 -5.88
N ARG A 39 -16.23 16.70 -4.83
CA ARG A 39 -15.67 18.03 -4.88
C ARG A 39 -14.17 17.99 -4.62
N VAL A 40 -13.39 18.45 -5.59
CA VAL A 40 -11.92 18.39 -5.58
C VAL A 40 -11.36 19.75 -5.23
N PHE A 41 -10.42 19.76 -4.27
CA PHE A 41 -9.68 20.94 -3.83
C PHE A 41 -8.20 20.64 -4.01
N LEU A 42 -7.60 21.22 -5.05
CA LEU A 42 -6.18 21.07 -5.33
C LEU A 42 -5.37 22.14 -4.61
N PRO A 43 -4.18 21.82 -4.10
CA PRO A 43 -3.24 22.82 -3.60
C PRO A 43 -2.71 23.67 -4.75
N ALA A 44 -2.11 24.82 -4.44
CA ALA A 44 -1.36 25.59 -5.41
C ALA A 44 -0.26 24.71 -6.04
N PRO A 45 -0.03 24.78 -7.37
CA PRO A 45 0.88 23.85 -8.07
C PRO A 45 2.29 23.80 -7.47
N GLU A 46 2.80 24.94 -7.00
CA GLU A 46 4.13 25.08 -6.38
C GLU A 46 4.23 24.42 -4.99
N LEU A 47 3.11 24.19 -4.32
CA LEU A 47 3.04 23.50 -3.03
C LEU A 47 2.74 22.01 -3.18
N ALA A 48 2.22 21.57 -4.32
CA ALA A 48 1.70 20.23 -4.52
C ALA A 48 2.74 19.14 -4.22
N THR A 49 2.44 18.29 -3.24
CA THR A 49 3.28 17.13 -2.86
C THR A 49 2.95 15.88 -3.66
N GLY A 50 1.83 15.88 -4.38
CA GLY A 50 1.24 14.70 -5.00
C GLY A 50 0.35 13.89 -4.06
N ARG A 51 0.41 14.12 -2.74
CA ARG A 51 -0.49 13.45 -1.78
C ARG A 51 -1.92 13.91 -1.95
N ALA A 52 -2.87 12.96 -1.84
CA ALA A 52 -4.30 13.26 -1.86
C ALA A 52 -5.06 12.49 -0.79
N ILE A 53 -6.21 13.02 -0.40
CA ILE A 53 -7.09 12.40 0.59
C ILE A 53 -8.52 12.42 0.03
N VAL A 54 -9.16 11.23 -0.03
CA VAL A 54 -10.59 11.10 -0.26
C VAL A 54 -11.30 11.19 1.09
N ALA A 55 -12.15 12.18 1.29
CA ALA A 55 -12.85 12.43 2.55
C ALA A 55 -14.30 11.96 2.49
N CYS A 56 -14.69 11.16 3.47
CA CYS A 56 -16.03 10.63 3.68
C CYS A 56 -16.63 11.31 4.92
N PRO A 57 -17.49 12.35 4.78
CA PRO A 57 -18.11 13.00 5.92
C PRO A 57 -19.04 12.06 6.70
N GLY A 58 -19.23 12.29 8.00
CA GLY A 58 -20.20 11.57 8.82
C GLY A 58 -21.64 12.05 8.60
N GLY A 59 -22.53 11.53 9.45
CA GLY A 59 -23.97 11.83 9.42
C GLY A 59 -24.83 10.59 9.67
N GLY A 60 -24.28 9.57 10.34
CA GLY A 60 -25.01 8.37 10.75
C GLY A 60 -25.54 7.51 9.60
N TYR A 61 -25.01 7.65 8.38
CA TYR A 61 -25.57 7.07 7.14
C TYR A 61 -27.01 7.51 6.84
N GLY A 62 -27.51 8.57 7.50
CA GLY A 62 -28.80 9.18 7.22
C GLY A 62 -28.67 10.59 6.65
N GLY A 63 -27.45 11.10 6.54
CA GLY A 63 -27.12 12.42 5.99
C GLY A 63 -25.60 12.60 5.91
N LEU A 64 -25.14 13.81 5.52
CA LEU A 64 -23.71 14.11 5.38
C LEU A 64 -23.33 15.47 5.99
N ALA A 65 -22.41 15.47 6.92
CA ALA A 65 -21.83 16.66 7.53
C ALA A 65 -20.74 17.28 6.64
N VAL A 66 -21.08 17.59 5.38
CA VAL A 66 -20.12 17.93 4.30
C VAL A 66 -19.25 19.16 4.57
N ASN A 67 -19.66 20.08 5.45
CA ASN A 67 -18.90 21.28 5.73
C ASN A 67 -17.72 20.95 6.66
N HIS A 68 -17.96 20.86 7.96
CA HIS A 68 -16.91 20.73 8.98
C HIS A 68 -16.19 19.35 9.00
N GLU A 69 -16.76 18.34 8.37
CA GLU A 69 -16.14 17.00 8.20
C GLU A 69 -15.67 16.75 6.76
N GLY A 70 -15.85 17.72 5.87
CA GLY A 70 -15.48 17.67 4.47
C GLY A 70 -14.80 18.94 3.98
N TYR A 71 -15.58 19.89 3.45
CA TYR A 71 -15.06 21.06 2.70
C TYR A 71 -14.13 21.95 3.52
N ASP A 72 -14.44 22.16 4.81
CA ASP A 72 -13.68 23.06 5.66
C ASP A 72 -12.26 22.57 5.97
N TRP A 73 -11.95 21.30 5.66
CA TRP A 73 -10.61 20.73 5.74
C TRP A 73 -9.70 21.16 4.59
N ALA A 74 -10.26 21.68 3.48
CA ALA A 74 -9.48 21.99 2.29
C ALA A 74 -8.36 23.01 2.52
N PRO A 75 -8.58 24.13 3.23
CA PRO A 75 -7.51 25.10 3.51
C PRO A 75 -6.34 24.48 4.31
N TYR A 76 -6.66 23.62 5.28
CA TYR A 76 -5.63 22.97 6.10
C TYR A 76 -4.75 22.00 5.28
N PHE A 77 -5.35 21.16 4.45
CA PHE A 77 -4.59 20.22 3.63
C PHE A 77 -3.88 20.92 2.46
N ASN A 78 -4.56 21.84 1.77
CA ASN A 78 -3.96 22.52 0.61
C ASN A 78 -2.75 23.38 1.01
N LYS A 79 -2.76 23.99 2.21
CA LYS A 79 -1.58 24.68 2.75
C LYS A 79 -0.37 23.76 2.94
N GLN A 80 -0.60 22.46 3.12
CA GLN A 80 0.44 21.43 3.25
C GLN A 80 0.76 20.76 1.91
N GLY A 81 0.22 21.24 0.79
CA GLY A 81 0.42 20.68 -0.54
C GLY A 81 -0.35 19.37 -0.79
N ILE A 82 -1.37 19.09 0.02
CA ILE A 82 -2.18 17.87 -0.05
C ILE A 82 -3.51 18.20 -0.71
N ALA A 83 -3.89 17.44 -1.75
CA ALA A 83 -5.20 17.55 -2.37
C ALA A 83 -6.29 16.91 -1.50
N LEU A 84 -7.47 17.53 -1.44
CA LEU A 84 -8.64 17.00 -0.76
C LEU A 84 -9.75 16.72 -1.78
N ILE A 85 -10.32 15.52 -1.74
CA ILE A 85 -11.42 15.06 -2.59
C ILE A 85 -12.56 14.68 -1.67
N VAL A 86 -13.56 15.51 -1.54
CA VAL A 86 -14.71 15.26 -0.64
C VAL A 86 -15.77 14.49 -1.40
N LEU A 87 -16.09 13.32 -0.89
CA LEU A 87 -17.12 12.44 -1.43
C LEU A 87 -18.46 12.69 -0.74
N LYS A 88 -19.44 13.03 -1.54
CA LYS A 88 -20.85 12.95 -1.19
C LYS A 88 -21.34 11.58 -1.64
N TYR A 89 -21.34 10.61 -0.73
CA TYR A 89 -21.77 9.24 -1.01
C TYR A 89 -23.28 9.09 -0.81
N ARG A 90 -23.89 8.13 -1.52
CA ARG A 90 -25.33 7.81 -1.39
C ARG A 90 -25.63 7.21 -0.01
N MET A 91 -26.82 7.55 0.51
CA MET A 91 -27.29 6.94 1.75
C MET A 91 -27.67 5.49 1.49
N PRO A 92 -27.31 4.58 2.39
CA PRO A 92 -27.49 3.14 2.17
C PRO A 92 -28.95 2.68 2.23
N HIS A 93 -29.78 3.24 3.11
CA HIS A 93 -31.15 2.77 3.36
C HIS A 93 -31.23 1.24 3.54
N GLY A 94 -30.23 0.66 4.22
CA GLY A 94 -30.06 -0.79 4.38
C GLY A 94 -29.26 -1.49 3.27
N ASP A 95 -28.99 -0.82 2.16
CA ASP A 95 -28.10 -1.33 1.10
C ASP A 95 -26.69 -0.75 1.24
N ARG A 96 -25.86 -1.43 2.00
CA ARG A 96 -24.47 -1.07 2.24
C ARG A 96 -23.62 -0.96 0.97
N THR A 97 -24.03 -1.59 -0.12
CA THR A 97 -23.25 -1.57 -1.37
C THR A 97 -23.22 -0.19 -2.00
N LEU A 98 -24.19 0.67 -1.75
CA LEU A 98 -24.27 2.03 -2.29
C LEU A 98 -23.10 2.90 -1.83
N PRO A 99 -22.90 3.20 -0.51
CA PRO A 99 -21.80 4.04 -0.08
C PRO A 99 -20.42 3.39 -0.35
N ILE A 100 -20.31 2.06 -0.25
CA ILE A 100 -19.05 1.34 -0.51
C ILE A 100 -18.64 1.50 -1.96
N SER A 101 -19.55 1.25 -2.93
CA SER A 101 -19.26 1.42 -4.35
C SER A 101 -18.90 2.86 -4.71
N ASP A 102 -19.54 3.85 -4.07
CA ASP A 102 -19.21 5.26 -4.28
C ASP A 102 -17.81 5.60 -3.77
N ALA A 103 -17.42 5.07 -2.60
CA ALA A 103 -16.08 5.28 -2.06
C ALA A 103 -14.99 4.55 -2.86
N GLU A 104 -15.25 3.35 -3.34
CA GLU A 104 -14.36 2.64 -4.28
C GLU A 104 -14.21 3.39 -5.61
N ALA A 105 -15.31 3.92 -6.15
CA ALA A 105 -15.28 4.74 -7.37
C ALA A 105 -14.49 6.04 -7.17
N ALA A 106 -14.61 6.68 -5.99
CA ALA A 106 -13.83 7.87 -5.65
C ALA A 106 -12.33 7.57 -5.56
N MET A 107 -11.94 6.45 -4.92
CA MET A 107 -10.55 5.99 -4.85
C MET A 107 -9.99 5.69 -6.25
N LYS A 108 -10.79 5.04 -7.11
CA LYS A 108 -10.42 4.77 -8.49
C LYS A 108 -10.23 6.07 -9.28
N MET A 109 -11.20 6.98 -9.21
CA MET A 109 -11.16 8.26 -9.92
C MET A 109 -9.93 9.08 -9.51
N ALA A 110 -9.59 9.13 -8.21
CA ALA A 110 -8.39 9.82 -7.74
C ALA A 110 -7.10 9.25 -8.36
N ARG A 111 -7.01 7.92 -8.54
CA ARG A 111 -5.87 7.28 -9.20
C ARG A 111 -5.85 7.49 -10.71
N ASP A 112 -6.99 7.33 -11.37
CA ASP A 112 -7.10 7.52 -12.82
C ASP A 112 -6.82 8.97 -13.24
N SER A 113 -7.17 9.94 -12.38
CA SER A 113 -6.93 11.37 -12.61
C SER A 113 -5.58 11.87 -12.09
N ALA A 114 -4.69 10.98 -11.64
CA ALA A 114 -3.45 11.35 -10.96
C ALA A 114 -2.57 12.29 -11.80
N ASP A 115 -2.45 12.04 -13.11
CA ASP A 115 -1.66 12.90 -13.98
C ASP A 115 -2.31 14.28 -14.20
N VAL A 116 -3.64 14.33 -14.35
CA VAL A 116 -4.39 15.58 -14.57
C VAL A 116 -4.40 16.47 -13.32
N TRP A 117 -4.51 15.85 -12.13
CA TRP A 117 -4.55 16.56 -10.85
C TRP A 117 -3.18 16.69 -10.18
N ASN A 118 -2.11 16.30 -10.86
CA ASN A 118 -0.75 16.27 -10.32
C ASN A 118 -0.65 15.50 -8.99
N LEU A 119 -1.26 14.31 -8.94
CA LEU A 119 -1.24 13.41 -7.78
C LEU A 119 -0.23 12.28 -7.96
N ASN A 120 0.17 11.70 -6.84
CA ASN A 120 0.91 10.45 -6.80
C ASN A 120 -0.08 9.30 -6.53
N PRO A 121 -0.35 8.39 -7.48
CA PRO A 121 -1.32 7.30 -7.30
C PRO A 121 -0.95 6.33 -6.17
N TYR A 122 0.28 6.40 -5.66
CA TYR A 122 0.79 5.62 -4.53
C TYR A 122 0.71 6.36 -3.18
N ASP A 123 0.14 7.58 -3.16
CA ASP A 123 -0.01 8.41 -1.95
C ASP A 123 -1.42 8.99 -1.81
N ILE A 124 -2.41 8.15 -2.05
CA ILE A 124 -3.82 8.51 -1.92
C ILE A 124 -4.40 7.83 -0.68
N GLY A 125 -4.74 8.63 0.32
CA GLY A 125 -5.38 8.18 1.55
C GLY A 125 -6.89 8.32 1.51
N ILE A 126 -7.53 7.77 2.55
CA ILE A 126 -8.94 7.98 2.83
C ILE A 126 -9.10 8.60 4.22
N MET A 127 -10.02 9.54 4.37
CA MET A 127 -10.37 10.18 5.63
C MET A 127 -11.86 9.99 5.89
N GLY A 128 -12.23 9.76 7.14
CA GLY A 128 -13.64 9.71 7.48
C GLY A 128 -13.90 10.06 8.93
N SER A 129 -15.08 10.64 9.17
CA SER A 129 -15.56 11.02 10.49
C SER A 129 -16.84 10.27 10.81
N SER A 130 -17.01 9.80 12.08
CA SER A 130 -18.25 9.14 12.51
C SER A 130 -18.66 7.96 11.59
N ALA A 131 -19.84 7.94 11.02
CA ALA A 131 -20.27 6.96 10.02
C ALA A 131 -19.40 6.98 8.76
N GLY A 132 -18.89 8.15 8.32
CA GLY A 132 -17.90 8.25 7.25
C GLY A 132 -16.56 7.63 7.63
N GLY A 133 -16.22 7.61 8.92
CA GLY A 133 -15.08 6.86 9.46
C GLY A 133 -15.28 5.35 9.36
N HIS A 134 -16.51 4.86 9.54
CA HIS A 134 -16.86 3.48 9.25
C HIS A 134 -16.65 3.16 7.77
N LEU A 135 -17.18 3.99 6.86
CA LEU A 135 -17.00 3.81 5.43
C LEU A 135 -15.51 3.81 5.05
N ALA A 136 -14.73 4.76 5.56
CA ALA A 136 -13.29 4.85 5.31
C ALA A 136 -12.52 3.60 5.79
N SER A 137 -12.82 3.12 7.00
CA SER A 137 -12.21 1.89 7.53
C SER A 137 -12.70 0.63 6.83
N THR A 138 -13.93 0.61 6.30
CA THR A 138 -14.43 -0.48 5.45
C THR A 138 -13.64 -0.55 4.14
N ILE A 139 -13.42 0.58 3.46
CA ILE A 139 -12.56 0.59 2.26
C ILE A 139 -11.12 0.17 2.59
N ALA A 140 -10.61 0.56 3.75
CA ALA A 140 -9.26 0.18 4.18
C ALA A 140 -9.11 -1.33 4.44
N THR A 141 -10.15 -2.02 4.89
CA THR A 141 -10.12 -3.44 5.26
C THR A 141 -10.63 -4.38 4.18
N HIS A 142 -11.64 -3.98 3.39
CA HIS A 142 -12.35 -4.85 2.45
C HIS A 142 -11.99 -4.60 0.98
N ALA A 143 -11.58 -3.38 0.60
CA ALA A 143 -11.36 -3.08 -0.81
C ALA A 143 -10.25 -3.94 -1.43
N ARG A 144 -10.41 -4.24 -2.69
CA ARG A 144 -9.38 -4.90 -3.50
C ARG A 144 -8.09 -4.08 -3.51
N PRO A 145 -6.91 -4.71 -3.68
CA PRO A 145 -5.62 -4.03 -3.57
C PRO A 145 -5.48 -2.75 -4.41
N GLU A 146 -6.05 -2.74 -5.63
CA GLU A 146 -5.99 -1.61 -6.55
C GLU A 146 -6.87 -0.42 -6.12
N LEU A 147 -7.88 -0.66 -5.27
CA LEU A 147 -8.79 0.37 -4.74
C LEU A 147 -8.45 0.75 -3.29
N ARG A 148 -7.65 -0.08 -2.60
CA ARG A 148 -7.31 0.14 -1.20
C ARG A 148 -6.51 1.43 -1.02
N PRO A 149 -6.84 2.29 -0.03
CA PRO A 149 -6.08 3.50 0.24
C PRO A 149 -4.64 3.20 0.70
N ASN A 150 -3.74 4.16 0.55
CA ASN A 150 -2.36 4.04 1.01
C ASN A 150 -2.20 4.34 2.52
N PHE A 151 -3.14 5.11 3.08
CA PHE A 151 -3.26 5.43 4.51
C PHE A 151 -4.69 5.82 4.84
N GLN A 152 -5.05 5.82 6.13
CA GLN A 152 -6.39 6.20 6.60
C GLN A 152 -6.31 7.19 7.77
N ILE A 153 -7.24 8.15 7.81
CA ILE A 153 -7.40 9.15 8.85
C ILE A 153 -8.84 9.05 9.37
N LEU A 154 -9.00 8.76 10.65
CA LEU A 154 -10.28 8.42 11.23
C LEU A 154 -10.57 9.33 12.44
N PHE A 155 -11.59 10.17 12.34
CA PHE A 155 -12.04 11.04 13.42
C PHE A 155 -13.31 10.47 14.06
N TYR A 156 -13.26 10.16 15.36
CA TYR A 156 -14.35 9.56 16.13
C TYR A 156 -15.17 8.54 15.30
N PRO A 157 -14.46 7.61 14.58
CA PRO A 157 -15.12 6.75 13.63
C PRO A 157 -16.05 5.74 14.33
N VAL A 158 -17.20 5.46 13.75
CA VAL A 158 -17.85 4.18 13.97
C VAL A 158 -16.93 3.11 13.37
N ILE A 159 -16.70 2.03 14.08
CA ILE A 159 -15.82 0.92 13.64
C ILE A 159 -16.57 -0.41 13.73
N THR A 160 -17.17 -0.68 14.88
CA THR A 160 -17.91 -1.92 15.12
C THR A 160 -19.37 -1.82 14.68
N MET A 161 -19.94 -2.96 14.33
CA MET A 161 -21.40 -3.12 14.19
C MET A 161 -22.00 -3.93 15.35
N ASP A 162 -21.20 -4.21 16.39
CA ASP A 162 -21.70 -4.81 17.62
C ASP A 162 -22.62 -3.83 18.37
N LYS A 163 -23.89 -4.19 18.48
CA LYS A 163 -24.95 -3.35 19.08
C LYS A 163 -24.67 -2.92 20.50
N SER A 164 -23.76 -3.59 21.23
CA SER A 164 -23.44 -3.25 22.61
C SER A 164 -22.66 -1.94 22.77
N TYR A 165 -21.93 -1.50 21.72
CA TYR A 165 -21.14 -0.27 21.77
C TYR A 165 -20.95 0.45 20.42
N THR A 166 -21.73 0.07 19.38
CA THR A 166 -21.78 0.83 18.12
C THR A 166 -22.68 2.06 18.24
N HIS A 167 -22.64 2.93 17.24
CA HIS A 167 -23.68 3.92 17.00
C HIS A 167 -24.87 3.26 16.29
N ILE A 168 -25.95 2.98 17.03
CA ILE A 168 -27.12 2.21 16.55
C ILE A 168 -27.73 2.81 15.27
N GLY A 169 -27.82 4.15 15.17
CA GLY A 169 -28.32 4.80 13.96
C GLY A 169 -27.49 4.47 12.71
N SER A 170 -26.15 4.42 12.85
CA SER A 170 -25.27 4.02 11.73
C SER A 170 -25.43 2.55 11.38
N HIS A 171 -25.56 1.68 12.39
CA HIS A 171 -25.80 0.25 12.20
C HIS A 171 -27.10 0.03 11.40
N ASP A 172 -28.21 0.59 11.88
CA ASP A 172 -29.53 0.37 11.29
C ASP A 172 -29.65 0.94 9.87
N ASN A 173 -29.06 2.12 9.64
CA ASN A 173 -29.07 2.73 8.32
C ASN A 173 -28.21 1.96 7.30
N LEU A 174 -27.08 1.37 7.74
CA LEU A 174 -26.16 0.65 6.85
C LEU A 174 -26.61 -0.79 6.58
N LEU A 175 -26.92 -1.53 7.65
CA LEU A 175 -27.15 -2.97 7.60
C LEU A 175 -28.62 -3.37 7.70
N GLY A 176 -29.47 -2.45 8.16
CA GLY A 176 -30.84 -2.75 8.57
C GLY A 176 -30.94 -3.18 10.06
N LYS A 177 -32.13 -2.97 10.66
CA LYS A 177 -32.36 -3.28 12.08
C LYS A 177 -32.18 -4.76 12.42
N ASP A 178 -32.55 -5.62 11.48
CA ASP A 178 -32.55 -7.08 11.62
C ASP A 178 -31.34 -7.74 10.96
N ALA A 179 -30.19 -7.02 10.93
CA ALA A 179 -28.94 -7.56 10.38
C ALA A 179 -28.53 -8.85 11.12
N SER A 180 -28.01 -9.84 10.36
CA SER A 180 -27.52 -11.08 10.97
C SER A 180 -26.19 -10.86 11.71
N ALA A 181 -25.89 -11.72 12.68
CA ALA A 181 -24.64 -11.67 13.43
C ALA A 181 -23.39 -11.81 12.54
N GLU A 182 -23.50 -12.57 11.44
CA GLU A 182 -22.44 -12.72 10.43
C GLU A 182 -22.20 -11.39 9.74
N LEU A 183 -23.27 -10.68 9.34
CA LEU A 183 -23.19 -9.38 8.68
C LEU A 183 -22.63 -8.31 9.63
N GLU A 184 -23.08 -8.29 10.88
CA GLU A 184 -22.53 -7.41 11.92
C GLU A 184 -21.03 -7.69 12.13
N THR A 185 -20.62 -8.96 12.11
CA THR A 185 -19.20 -9.35 12.22
C THR A 185 -18.40 -8.94 11.00
N GLU A 186 -18.94 -9.13 9.80
CA GLU A 186 -18.30 -8.72 8.53
C GLU A 186 -18.01 -7.22 8.51
N PHE A 187 -18.96 -6.40 8.95
CA PHE A 187 -18.83 -4.94 8.97
C PHE A 187 -18.31 -4.35 10.29
N SER A 188 -17.91 -5.19 11.24
CA SER A 188 -17.10 -4.79 12.40
C SER A 188 -15.63 -4.74 12.00
N ASN A 189 -15.16 -3.55 11.57
CA ASN A 189 -13.87 -3.39 10.89
C ASN A 189 -12.66 -3.75 11.76
N GLU A 190 -12.78 -3.71 13.10
CA GLU A 190 -11.75 -4.18 14.02
C GLU A 190 -11.46 -5.68 13.88
N LYS A 191 -12.46 -6.46 13.40
CA LYS A 191 -12.34 -7.90 13.15
C LYS A 191 -11.80 -8.22 11.77
N GLN A 192 -11.79 -7.24 10.84
CA GLN A 192 -11.39 -7.40 9.44
C GLN A 192 -9.97 -6.94 9.15
N VAL A 193 -9.24 -6.48 10.14
CA VAL A 193 -7.87 -6.02 9.99
C VAL A 193 -6.94 -7.16 9.58
N THR A 194 -6.17 -6.93 8.54
CA THR A 194 -5.11 -7.82 8.07
C THR A 194 -3.77 -7.06 8.01
N LYS A 195 -2.69 -7.76 7.75
CA LYS A 195 -1.36 -7.13 7.52
C LYS A 195 -1.34 -6.21 6.29
N GLU A 196 -2.33 -6.31 5.41
CA GLU A 196 -2.47 -5.49 4.20
C GLU A 196 -3.31 -4.23 4.46
N THR A 197 -3.93 -4.11 5.63
CA THR A 197 -4.68 -2.91 6.04
C THR A 197 -3.71 -1.72 6.12
N PRO A 198 -4.03 -0.55 5.54
CA PRO A 198 -3.13 0.60 5.52
C PRO A 198 -2.97 1.23 6.91
N ARG A 199 -1.82 1.91 7.10
CA ARG A 199 -1.53 2.68 8.32
C ARG A 199 -2.64 3.66 8.68
N ALA A 200 -2.84 3.88 9.98
CA ALA A 200 -3.96 4.67 10.48
C ALA A 200 -3.55 5.80 11.43
N PHE A 201 -4.23 6.94 11.29
CA PHE A 201 -4.36 7.97 12.31
C PHE A 201 -5.79 7.92 12.85
N ILE A 202 -5.97 7.79 14.16
CA ILE A 202 -7.27 7.65 14.82
C ILE A 202 -7.36 8.69 15.94
N ALA A 203 -8.46 9.45 16.01
CA ALA A 203 -8.66 10.45 17.06
C ALA A 203 -10.09 10.46 17.59
N TYR A 204 -10.21 10.57 18.92
CA TYR A 204 -11.47 10.63 19.65
C TYR A 204 -11.43 11.70 20.75
N SER A 205 -12.61 11.99 21.32
CA SER A 205 -12.75 12.59 22.66
C SER A 205 -13.18 11.53 23.65
N ASP A 206 -12.62 11.54 24.87
CA ASP A 206 -12.94 10.56 25.93
C ASP A 206 -14.41 10.62 26.36
N ASP A 207 -14.99 11.81 26.30
CA ASP A 207 -16.38 12.10 26.64
C ASP A 207 -17.37 11.91 25.48
N ASP A 208 -16.98 11.24 24.38
CA ASP A 208 -17.88 10.95 23.26
C ASP A 208 -18.92 9.89 23.65
N LYS A 209 -20.17 10.34 23.79
CA LYS A 209 -21.33 9.50 24.14
C LYS A 209 -22.07 8.98 22.90
N THR A 210 -21.77 9.48 21.72
CA THR A 210 -22.41 9.07 20.46
C THR A 210 -21.71 7.87 19.86
N VAL A 211 -20.37 7.93 19.76
CA VAL A 211 -19.53 6.82 19.31
C VAL A 211 -18.45 6.58 20.36
N PRO A 212 -18.66 5.61 21.27
CA PRO A 212 -17.72 5.37 22.36
C PRO A 212 -16.28 5.13 21.86
N PRO A 213 -15.25 5.69 22.53
CA PRO A 213 -13.84 5.53 22.15
C PRO A 213 -13.38 4.07 22.05
N ALA A 214 -14.10 3.13 22.66
CA ALA A 214 -13.87 1.69 22.52
C ALA A 214 -13.83 1.23 21.06
N ASN A 215 -14.57 1.89 20.16
CA ASN A 215 -14.49 1.65 18.72
C ASN A 215 -13.04 1.83 18.21
N GLY A 216 -12.44 2.97 18.50
CA GLY A 216 -11.05 3.28 18.09
C GLY A 216 -10.01 2.43 18.80
N VAL A 217 -10.20 2.14 20.09
CA VAL A 217 -9.29 1.29 20.88
C VAL A 217 -9.24 -0.12 20.30
N ASN A 218 -10.38 -0.73 20.02
CA ASN A 218 -10.43 -2.08 19.46
C ASN A 218 -9.85 -2.13 18.03
N TYR A 219 -10.09 -1.09 17.21
CA TYR A 219 -9.49 -1.01 15.89
C TYR A 219 -7.97 -0.88 15.97
N TYR A 220 -7.46 -0.01 16.86
CA TYR A 220 -6.02 0.12 17.10
C TYR A 220 -5.39 -1.21 17.54
N LEU A 221 -6.03 -1.95 18.45
CA LEU A 221 -5.56 -3.27 18.88
C LEU A 221 -5.54 -4.28 17.72
N GLY A 222 -6.56 -4.26 16.86
CA GLY A 222 -6.58 -5.04 15.60
C GLY A 222 -5.42 -4.70 14.68
N LEU A 223 -5.16 -3.42 14.45
CA LEU A 223 -4.02 -2.93 13.65
C LEU A 223 -2.69 -3.35 14.27
N HIS A 224 -2.51 -3.15 15.57
CA HIS A 224 -1.29 -3.51 16.29
C HIS A 224 -1.00 -5.02 16.22
N LYS A 225 -2.03 -5.86 16.44
CA LYS A 225 -1.93 -7.32 16.32
C LYS A 225 -1.46 -7.77 14.93
N ASN A 226 -1.85 -7.06 13.89
CA ASN A 226 -1.47 -7.34 12.50
C ASN A 226 -0.21 -6.59 12.05
N HIS A 227 0.52 -5.94 12.97
CA HIS A 227 1.73 -5.16 12.69
C HIS A 227 1.53 -4.01 11.71
N VAL A 228 0.33 -3.44 11.68
CA VAL A 228 0.01 -2.25 10.89
C VAL A 228 0.36 -1.00 11.71
N PRO A 229 1.19 -0.08 11.19
CA PRO A 229 1.52 1.15 11.89
C PRO A 229 0.27 2.00 12.14
N ALA A 230 0.00 2.35 13.39
CA ALA A 230 -1.14 3.18 13.76
C ALA A 230 -0.82 4.09 14.94
N VAL A 231 -1.50 5.22 15.02
CA VAL A 231 -1.54 6.09 16.20
C VAL A 231 -3.00 6.27 16.64
N LEU A 232 -3.21 6.34 17.93
CA LEU A 232 -4.51 6.60 18.54
C LEU A 232 -4.36 7.77 19.52
N HIS A 233 -5.14 8.84 19.31
CA HIS A 233 -5.25 9.97 20.20
C HIS A 233 -6.64 9.99 20.81
N ILE A 234 -6.73 10.07 22.14
CA ILE A 234 -7.99 10.26 22.86
C ILE A 234 -7.81 11.53 23.70
N TYR A 235 -8.47 12.60 23.24
CA TYR A 235 -8.46 13.91 23.92
C TYR A 235 -9.48 13.90 25.07
N ALA A 236 -9.17 14.54 26.17
CA ALA A 236 -9.93 14.44 27.41
C ALA A 236 -11.41 14.88 27.28
N SER A 237 -11.74 15.77 26.33
CA SER A 237 -13.10 16.21 26.10
C SER A 237 -13.28 16.75 24.68
N GLY A 238 -14.54 17.00 24.27
CA GLY A 238 -14.89 17.53 22.96
C GLY A 238 -16.18 16.93 22.42
N GLY A 239 -16.64 15.82 23.03
CA GLY A 239 -17.82 15.10 22.57
C GLY A 239 -17.65 14.55 21.16
N HIS A 240 -18.74 14.53 20.40
CA HIS A 240 -18.79 13.98 19.05
C HIS A 240 -18.95 15.07 17.97
N GLY A 241 -18.44 14.82 16.76
CA GLY A 241 -18.76 15.64 15.59
C GLY A 241 -18.01 16.97 15.50
N TRP A 242 -16.84 17.08 16.15
CA TRP A 242 -16.08 18.35 16.13
C TRP A 242 -15.45 18.67 14.77
N GLY A 243 -15.07 17.66 13.96
CA GLY A 243 -14.45 17.89 12.64
C GLY A 243 -13.26 18.85 12.70
N ILE A 244 -13.30 19.94 11.92
CA ILE A 244 -12.28 21.00 11.96
C ILE A 244 -12.81 22.28 12.62
N ARG A 245 -13.87 22.21 13.41
CA ARG A 245 -14.50 23.37 14.02
C ARG A 245 -13.60 24.05 15.04
N GLU A 246 -13.74 25.39 15.16
CA GLU A 246 -12.96 26.21 16.10
C GLU A 246 -13.30 25.93 17.56
N ASN A 247 -14.50 25.44 17.86
CA ASN A 247 -14.94 25.15 19.23
C ASN A 247 -14.39 23.83 19.79
N PHE A 248 -13.64 23.04 19.02
CA PHE A 248 -12.92 21.90 19.58
C PHE A 248 -11.66 22.40 20.28
N ILE A 249 -11.62 22.29 21.60
CA ILE A 249 -10.55 22.90 22.41
C ILE A 249 -9.17 22.31 22.16
N TYR A 250 -9.07 21.08 21.67
CA TYR A 250 -7.81 20.41 21.29
C TYR A 250 -7.54 20.47 19.78
N LYS A 251 -8.19 21.39 19.05
CA LYS A 251 -8.04 21.52 17.60
C LYS A 251 -6.58 21.66 17.18
N ASN A 252 -5.83 22.55 17.83
CA ASN A 252 -4.45 22.83 17.45
C ASN A 252 -3.53 21.63 17.71
N GLU A 253 -3.69 20.96 18.85
CA GLU A 253 -2.97 19.74 19.20
C GLU A 253 -3.26 18.64 18.16
N MET A 254 -4.52 18.40 17.87
CA MET A 254 -4.96 17.41 16.88
C MET A 254 -4.38 17.70 15.49
N LEU A 255 -4.42 18.95 15.03
CA LEU A 255 -3.86 19.34 13.73
C LEU A 255 -2.32 19.19 13.69
N ASN A 256 -1.63 19.46 14.81
CA ASN A 256 -0.19 19.26 14.95
C ASN A 256 0.16 17.77 14.91
N ASP A 257 -0.57 16.94 15.66
CA ASP A 257 -0.40 15.49 15.69
C ASP A 257 -0.63 14.89 14.30
N LEU A 258 -1.72 15.29 13.62
CA LEU A 258 -2.02 14.86 12.26
C LEU A 258 -0.92 15.28 11.27
N SER A 259 -0.45 16.53 11.35
CA SER A 259 0.64 17.03 10.48
C SER A 259 1.94 16.27 10.74
N ALA A 260 2.28 15.99 12.00
CA ALA A 260 3.47 15.22 12.36
C ALA A 260 3.37 13.79 11.83
N TRP A 261 2.20 13.15 11.98
CA TRP A 261 1.96 11.82 11.46
C TRP A 261 2.06 11.76 9.92
N LEU A 262 1.43 12.71 9.20
CA LEU A 262 1.50 12.77 7.74
C LEU A 262 2.93 12.95 7.22
N ARG A 263 3.80 13.65 7.96
CA ARG A 263 5.23 13.78 7.63
C ARG A 263 6.08 12.57 8.00
N SER A 264 5.59 11.68 8.88
CA SER A 264 6.36 10.52 9.36
C SER A 264 6.57 9.43 8.31
N PHE A 265 5.92 9.50 7.17
CA PHE A 265 6.07 8.54 6.08
C PHE A 265 6.05 9.24 4.72
N LYS A 266 6.74 8.62 3.78
CA LYS A 266 6.74 9.04 2.37
C LYS A 266 6.24 7.88 1.52
N ALA A 267 5.45 8.20 0.51
CA ALA A 267 5.14 7.26 -0.56
C ALA A 267 6.30 7.21 -1.56
N PRO A 268 6.44 6.11 -2.30
CA PRO A 268 7.32 6.09 -3.46
C PRO A 268 6.89 7.16 -4.46
N ARG A 269 7.85 7.71 -5.20
CA ARG A 269 7.54 8.63 -6.29
C ARG A 269 6.69 7.93 -7.36
N LYS A 270 5.84 8.67 -8.08
CA LYS A 270 5.02 8.11 -9.16
C LYS A 270 5.86 7.50 -10.31
N ASP A 271 7.06 8.03 -10.52
CA ASP A 271 8.04 7.62 -11.52
C ASP A 271 9.12 6.68 -10.95
N ALA A 272 8.97 6.20 -9.70
CA ALA A 272 9.96 5.34 -9.08
C ALA A 272 10.15 4.01 -9.83
N VAL A 273 11.41 3.62 -9.99
CA VAL A 273 11.79 2.30 -10.50
C VAL A 273 11.33 1.22 -9.52
N ARG A 274 10.38 0.40 -9.93
CA ARG A 274 9.82 -0.67 -9.08
C ARG A 274 10.74 -1.87 -9.04
N VAL A 275 11.17 -2.26 -7.83
CA VAL A 275 12.05 -3.41 -7.59
C VAL A 275 11.31 -4.49 -6.80
N ALA A 276 11.12 -5.66 -7.39
CA ALA A 276 10.53 -6.81 -6.71
C ALA A 276 11.62 -7.75 -6.19
N CYS A 277 11.72 -7.90 -4.86
CA CYS A 277 12.56 -8.91 -4.21
C CYS A 277 11.75 -10.18 -4.00
N VAL A 278 11.92 -11.15 -4.87
CA VAL A 278 11.23 -12.45 -4.88
C VAL A 278 12.11 -13.49 -4.20
N GLY A 279 11.55 -14.27 -3.26
CA GLY A 279 12.37 -15.29 -2.59
C GLY A 279 11.71 -16.02 -1.42
N ASN A 280 12.53 -16.70 -0.65
CA ASN A 280 12.14 -17.51 0.49
C ASN A 280 12.22 -16.77 1.85
N SER A 281 12.42 -17.50 2.95
CA SER A 281 12.53 -16.97 4.31
C SER A 281 13.63 -15.90 4.47
N ILE A 282 14.72 -16.00 3.73
CA ILE A 282 15.83 -15.04 3.80
C ILE A 282 15.40 -13.72 3.16
N THR A 283 14.70 -13.75 2.03
CA THR A 283 14.09 -12.55 1.44
C THR A 283 12.99 -11.99 2.33
N TYR A 284 12.15 -12.87 2.91
CA TYR A 284 11.14 -12.48 3.89
C TYR A 284 11.74 -11.72 5.09
N GLY A 285 12.95 -12.07 5.51
CA GLY A 285 13.60 -11.56 6.71
C GLY A 285 13.23 -12.36 7.98
N ALA A 286 13.15 -13.70 7.84
CA ALA A 286 12.89 -14.58 8.99
C ALA A 286 13.96 -14.38 10.06
N ARG A 287 13.55 -14.36 11.33
CA ARG A 287 14.35 -14.11 12.55
C ARG A 287 14.86 -12.67 12.72
N ILE A 288 14.66 -11.77 11.78
CA ILE A 288 14.94 -10.34 11.94
C ILE A 288 13.83 -9.71 12.78
N LYS A 289 14.19 -9.03 13.89
CA LYS A 289 13.24 -8.47 14.86
C LYS A 289 12.36 -7.39 14.23
N ASN A 290 12.96 -6.42 13.58
CA ASN A 290 12.24 -5.36 12.86
C ASN A 290 12.35 -5.60 11.34
N ARG A 291 11.63 -6.60 10.86
CA ARG A 291 11.69 -7.03 9.46
C ARG A 291 11.34 -5.91 8.45
N SER A 292 10.38 -5.06 8.78
CA SER A 292 9.97 -3.93 7.94
C SER A 292 11.07 -2.88 7.77
N HIS A 293 12.07 -2.89 8.65
CA HIS A 293 13.22 -1.99 8.61
C HIS A 293 14.50 -2.73 8.22
N ASP A 294 14.78 -3.91 8.76
CA ASP A 294 16.10 -4.53 8.73
C ASP A 294 16.23 -5.73 7.80
N SER A 295 15.13 -6.20 7.16
CA SER A 295 15.25 -7.20 6.07
C SER A 295 16.07 -6.63 4.89
N TYR A 296 16.78 -7.48 4.13
CA TYR A 296 17.61 -6.98 3.03
C TYR A 296 16.82 -6.17 2.00
N PRO A 297 15.55 -6.47 1.64
CA PRO A 297 14.80 -5.61 0.74
C PRO A 297 14.52 -4.22 1.33
N SER A 298 14.30 -4.13 2.65
CA SER A 298 14.06 -2.85 3.32
C SER A 298 15.35 -2.03 3.41
N VAL A 299 16.48 -2.66 3.71
CA VAL A 299 17.81 -2.03 3.68
C VAL A 299 18.15 -1.57 2.27
N LEU A 300 17.91 -2.41 1.25
CA LEU A 300 18.10 -2.08 -0.16
C LEU A 300 17.31 -0.85 -0.58
N GLY A 301 16.03 -0.76 -0.16
CA GLY A 301 15.20 0.40 -0.45
C GLY A 301 15.78 1.70 0.11
N ARG A 302 16.36 1.67 1.31
CA ARG A 302 17.05 2.84 1.89
C ARG A 302 18.34 3.19 1.16
N LEU A 303 19.11 2.21 0.71
CA LEU A 303 20.33 2.43 -0.07
C LEU A 303 20.03 3.05 -1.44
N LEU A 304 18.97 2.60 -2.10
CA LEU A 304 18.57 3.08 -3.42
C LEU A 304 17.89 4.46 -3.40
N GLY A 305 17.29 4.83 -2.26
CA GLY A 305 16.60 6.11 -2.09
C GLY A 305 15.24 6.19 -2.80
N ASP A 306 14.70 7.41 -2.89
CA ASP A 306 13.31 7.67 -3.31
C ASP A 306 13.03 7.49 -4.81
N LYS A 307 14.09 7.37 -5.61
CA LYS A 307 13.98 7.02 -7.05
C LYS A 307 13.58 5.56 -7.27
N TYR A 308 13.64 4.73 -6.24
CA TYR A 308 13.31 3.31 -6.32
C TYR A 308 12.23 2.93 -5.32
N TRP A 309 11.33 2.06 -5.74
CA TRP A 309 10.32 1.46 -4.88
C TRP A 309 10.57 -0.03 -4.73
N VAL A 310 11.24 -0.40 -3.65
CA VAL A 310 11.57 -1.80 -3.34
C VAL A 310 10.44 -2.45 -2.55
N LYS A 311 9.94 -3.59 -3.04
CA LYS A 311 8.96 -4.42 -2.33
C LYS A 311 9.51 -5.82 -2.05
N ASN A 312 9.20 -6.29 -0.84
CA ASN A 312 9.57 -7.62 -0.35
C ASN A 312 8.41 -8.60 -0.62
N PHE A 313 8.64 -9.56 -1.53
CA PHE A 313 7.73 -10.66 -1.85
C PHE A 313 8.26 -12.01 -1.35
N GLY A 314 9.12 -12.00 -0.34
CA GLY A 314 9.64 -13.22 0.28
C GLY A 314 8.57 -13.99 1.07
N VAL A 315 8.59 -15.32 0.98
CA VAL A 315 7.72 -16.22 1.76
C VAL A 315 8.56 -17.34 2.34
N SER A 316 8.46 -17.56 3.66
CA SER A 316 9.30 -18.56 4.36
C SER A 316 9.08 -19.98 3.85
N ALA A 317 10.17 -20.74 3.80
CA ALA A 317 10.22 -22.17 3.40
C ALA A 317 9.88 -22.49 1.94
N ARG A 318 9.80 -21.48 1.03
CA ARG A 318 9.39 -21.72 -0.37
C ARG A 318 10.55 -22.20 -1.24
N THR A 319 10.19 -23.06 -2.19
CA THR A 319 11.06 -23.68 -3.19
C THR A 319 10.90 -23.03 -4.56
N MET A 320 11.95 -23.09 -5.38
CA MET A 320 11.87 -22.85 -6.83
C MET A 320 11.13 -23.99 -7.53
N LEU A 321 11.38 -25.23 -7.07
CA LEU A 321 10.74 -26.42 -7.60
C LEU A 321 9.23 -26.41 -7.39
N ASN A 322 8.47 -26.60 -8.46
CA ASN A 322 7.00 -26.68 -8.42
C ASN A 322 6.50 -28.01 -7.82
N LYS A 323 7.34 -29.03 -7.78
CA LYS A 323 7.10 -30.31 -7.10
C LYS A 323 7.69 -30.35 -5.68
N GLY A 324 8.35 -29.28 -5.23
CA GLY A 324 8.81 -29.16 -3.86
C GLY A 324 7.63 -29.12 -2.86
N ASP A 325 7.96 -29.24 -1.56
CA ASP A 325 6.97 -29.26 -0.49
C ASP A 325 6.13 -27.97 -0.43
N ARG A 326 6.72 -26.83 -0.80
CA ARG A 326 6.08 -25.50 -0.74
C ARG A 326 6.49 -24.61 -1.92
N PRO A 327 5.93 -24.84 -3.13
CA PRO A 327 6.30 -24.09 -4.32
C PRO A 327 5.99 -22.61 -4.23
N TYR A 328 6.97 -21.73 -4.52
CA TYR A 328 6.78 -20.28 -4.48
C TYR A 328 5.75 -19.81 -5.52
N MET A 329 5.72 -20.39 -6.71
CA MET A 329 4.80 -19.99 -7.78
C MET A 329 3.30 -20.26 -7.45
N LYS A 330 3.01 -21.00 -6.39
CA LYS A 330 1.63 -21.20 -5.88
C LYS A 330 1.22 -20.19 -4.81
N GLU A 331 2.12 -19.29 -4.40
CA GLU A 331 1.87 -18.32 -3.33
C GLU A 331 1.18 -17.05 -3.85
N GLN A 332 0.34 -16.47 -3.00
CA GLN A 332 -0.24 -15.15 -3.26
C GLN A 332 0.84 -14.09 -3.50
N ALA A 333 1.97 -14.17 -2.78
CA ALA A 333 3.10 -13.26 -2.94
C ALA A 333 3.68 -13.26 -4.37
N TYR A 334 3.65 -14.41 -5.04
CA TYR A 334 4.05 -14.49 -6.44
C TYR A 334 3.08 -13.73 -7.35
N GLN A 335 1.78 -13.90 -7.16
CA GLN A 335 0.77 -13.15 -7.91
C GLN A 335 0.88 -11.63 -7.63
N GLN A 336 1.13 -11.25 -6.39
CA GLN A 336 1.37 -9.86 -6.01
C GLN A 336 2.64 -9.28 -6.64
N ALA A 337 3.70 -10.08 -6.76
CA ALA A 337 4.94 -9.66 -7.43
C ALA A 337 4.72 -9.42 -8.93
N LEU A 338 3.93 -10.25 -9.61
CA LEU A 338 3.53 -10.05 -11.00
C LEU A 338 2.64 -8.81 -11.15
N ALA A 339 1.60 -8.67 -10.31
CA ALA A 339 0.70 -7.53 -10.32
C ALA A 339 1.40 -6.19 -9.99
N PHE A 340 2.49 -6.22 -9.23
CA PHE A 340 3.34 -5.04 -8.98
C PHE A 340 3.97 -4.49 -10.26
N ASN A 341 4.03 -5.28 -11.31
CA ASN A 341 4.59 -4.93 -12.62
C ASN A 341 5.97 -4.25 -12.50
N PRO A 342 6.96 -4.93 -11.88
CA PRO A 342 8.25 -4.35 -11.53
C PRO A 342 9.08 -3.97 -12.76
N ASN A 343 9.98 -3.00 -12.60
CA ASN A 343 11.01 -2.68 -13.61
C ASN A 343 12.28 -3.52 -13.40
N ILE A 344 12.52 -3.96 -12.16
CA ILE A 344 13.62 -4.85 -11.77
C ILE A 344 13.08 -5.98 -10.91
N VAL A 345 13.50 -7.21 -11.19
CA VAL A 345 13.16 -8.39 -10.38
C VAL A 345 14.44 -9.05 -9.88
N VAL A 346 14.55 -9.24 -8.57
CA VAL A 346 15.65 -9.97 -7.92
C VAL A 346 15.09 -11.27 -7.40
N ILE A 347 15.49 -12.40 -8.01
CA ILE A 347 14.98 -13.74 -7.68
C ILE A 347 16.01 -14.50 -6.84
N LYS A 348 15.68 -14.74 -5.56
CA LYS A 348 16.52 -15.46 -4.59
C LYS A 348 15.77 -16.69 -4.05
N LEU A 349 15.77 -17.78 -4.77
CA LEU A 349 15.24 -19.09 -4.41
C LEU A 349 16.32 -20.17 -4.56
N GLY A 350 16.03 -21.40 -4.17
CA GLY A 350 16.97 -22.52 -4.24
C GLY A 350 17.42 -23.06 -2.87
N THR A 351 17.39 -22.24 -1.81
CA THR A 351 17.81 -22.69 -0.48
C THR A 351 16.98 -23.88 0.04
N ASN A 352 15.65 -23.81 -0.05
CA ASN A 352 14.77 -24.88 0.42
C ASN A 352 14.72 -26.07 -0.52
N ASP A 353 15.11 -25.86 -1.76
CA ASP A 353 15.23 -26.90 -2.77
C ASP A 353 16.32 -27.91 -2.41
N SER A 354 17.35 -27.47 -1.65
CA SER A 354 18.46 -28.31 -1.22
C SER A 354 18.10 -29.39 -0.18
N LYS A 355 16.88 -29.32 0.41
CA LYS A 355 16.39 -30.39 1.29
C LYS A 355 16.29 -31.70 0.53
N SER A 356 16.73 -32.82 1.14
CA SER A 356 16.79 -34.11 0.49
C SER A 356 15.48 -34.51 -0.20
N PHE A 357 14.36 -34.34 0.48
CA PHE A 357 13.03 -34.68 -0.03
C PHE A 357 12.51 -33.74 -1.16
N ASN A 358 13.04 -32.54 -1.29
CA ASN A 358 12.77 -31.64 -2.41
C ASN A 358 13.71 -31.91 -3.59
N TRP A 359 14.98 -32.20 -3.29
CA TRP A 359 16.01 -32.35 -4.31
C TRP A 359 15.87 -33.63 -5.16
N VAL A 360 15.03 -34.57 -4.75
CA VAL A 360 14.62 -35.71 -5.58
C VAL A 360 13.99 -35.27 -6.91
N HIS A 361 13.44 -34.05 -6.94
CA HIS A 361 12.83 -33.44 -8.12
C HIS A 361 13.78 -32.51 -8.92
N LYS A 362 15.10 -32.62 -8.68
CA LYS A 362 16.12 -31.72 -9.28
C LYS A 362 16.08 -31.61 -10.80
N ALA A 363 15.59 -32.65 -11.48
CA ALA A 363 15.46 -32.63 -12.94
C ALA A 363 14.55 -31.52 -13.46
N ASP A 364 13.58 -31.05 -12.65
CA ASP A 364 12.64 -29.99 -13.01
C ASP A 364 13.19 -28.61 -12.68
N PHE A 365 14.26 -28.43 -11.90
CA PHE A 365 14.73 -27.14 -11.38
C PHE A 365 15.00 -26.10 -12.47
N ILE A 366 15.68 -26.49 -13.55
CA ILE A 366 15.97 -25.61 -14.70
C ILE A 366 14.66 -25.17 -15.40
N LYS A 367 13.73 -26.10 -15.59
CA LYS A 367 12.43 -25.82 -16.22
C LYS A 367 11.59 -24.88 -15.37
N ASP A 368 11.50 -25.13 -14.07
CA ASP A 368 10.71 -24.33 -13.16
C ASP A 368 11.28 -22.90 -13.02
N THR A 369 12.61 -22.78 -12.96
CA THR A 369 13.30 -21.48 -13.00
C THR A 369 12.99 -20.73 -14.32
N GLN A 370 13.01 -21.43 -15.46
CA GLN A 370 12.67 -20.83 -16.75
C GLN A 370 11.22 -20.35 -16.78
N THR A 371 10.28 -21.14 -16.24
CA THR A 371 8.86 -20.76 -16.17
C THR A 371 8.65 -19.45 -15.39
N MET A 372 9.34 -19.28 -14.27
CA MET A 372 9.29 -18.04 -13.48
C MET A 372 9.86 -16.84 -14.26
N ILE A 373 10.99 -17.02 -14.92
CA ILE A 373 11.61 -15.99 -15.76
C ILE A 373 10.66 -15.55 -16.88
N ASP A 374 10.05 -16.52 -17.57
CA ASP A 374 9.16 -16.25 -18.70
C ASP A 374 7.91 -15.47 -18.25
N ALA A 375 7.37 -15.80 -17.06
CA ALA A 375 6.26 -15.07 -16.49
C ALA A 375 6.58 -13.58 -16.20
N PHE A 376 7.78 -13.30 -15.66
CA PHE A 376 8.20 -11.90 -15.45
C PHE A 376 8.51 -11.19 -16.77
N LYS A 377 9.13 -11.86 -17.76
CA LYS A 377 9.39 -11.29 -19.07
C LYS A 377 8.11 -10.92 -19.84
N ALA A 378 7.00 -11.61 -19.57
CA ALA A 378 5.71 -11.34 -20.20
C ALA A 378 5.00 -10.09 -19.63
N LEU A 379 5.52 -9.48 -18.58
CA LEU A 379 4.90 -8.29 -17.98
C LEU A 379 5.04 -7.06 -18.89
N PRO A 380 4.06 -6.13 -18.87
CA PRO A 380 4.14 -4.88 -19.64
C PRO A 380 5.39 -4.05 -19.37
N SER A 381 5.92 -4.10 -18.14
CA SER A 381 7.15 -3.39 -17.75
C SER A 381 8.42 -3.97 -18.37
N GLN A 382 8.39 -5.20 -18.89
CA GLN A 382 9.58 -5.92 -19.44
C GLN A 382 10.79 -5.80 -18.49
N PRO A 383 10.72 -6.32 -17.25
CA PRO A 383 11.69 -6.02 -16.21
C PRO A 383 13.09 -6.56 -16.52
N GLU A 384 14.11 -5.86 -16.02
CA GLU A 384 15.44 -6.44 -15.85
C GLU A 384 15.35 -7.52 -14.76
N ILE A 385 15.79 -8.73 -15.05
CA ILE A 385 15.73 -9.87 -14.14
C ILE A 385 17.12 -10.25 -13.69
N TYR A 386 17.34 -10.28 -12.38
CA TYR A 386 18.55 -10.72 -11.72
C TYR A 386 18.29 -12.04 -11.01
N LEU A 387 19.09 -13.06 -11.31
CA LEU A 387 19.09 -14.31 -10.56
C LEU A 387 20.14 -14.24 -9.45
N CYS A 388 19.78 -14.62 -8.23
CA CYS A 388 20.74 -14.72 -7.15
C CYS A 388 21.17 -16.17 -6.94
N TYR A 389 22.46 -16.40 -6.71
CA TYR A 389 22.85 -17.64 -6.04
C TYR A 389 22.29 -17.59 -4.61
N PRO A 390 21.76 -18.73 -4.09
CA PRO A 390 21.37 -18.78 -2.69
C PRO A 390 22.53 -18.37 -1.78
N SER A 391 22.22 -17.62 -0.73
CA SER A 391 23.26 -17.30 0.29
C SER A 391 23.85 -18.58 0.87
N LYS A 392 25.09 -18.49 1.34
CA LYS A 392 25.76 -19.56 2.07
C LYS A 392 24.85 -20.12 3.17
N ALA A 393 24.80 -21.43 3.32
CA ALA A 393 24.25 -22.08 4.49
C ALA A 393 25.36 -22.82 5.21
N TYR A 394 25.45 -22.66 6.52
CA TYR A 394 26.50 -23.29 7.34
C TYR A 394 25.99 -24.63 7.89
N LEU A 395 25.26 -25.39 7.04
CA LEU A 395 24.69 -26.68 7.33
C LEU A 395 24.90 -27.64 6.14
N THR A 396 25.11 -28.90 6.49
CA THR A 396 25.10 -30.04 5.55
C THR A 396 24.24 -31.16 6.14
N GLY A 397 23.49 -31.90 5.31
CA GLY A 397 22.62 -32.97 5.77
C GLY A 397 21.27 -33.01 5.07
N GLU A 398 20.26 -33.63 5.70
CA GLU A 398 18.94 -33.85 5.10
C GLU A 398 18.07 -32.58 5.04
N SER A 399 18.33 -31.60 5.93
CA SER A 399 17.68 -30.30 5.92
C SER A 399 18.31 -29.39 4.84
N ILE A 400 18.42 -28.08 5.06
CA ILE A 400 19.17 -27.19 4.16
C ILE A 400 20.61 -27.71 4.03
N ASN A 401 21.09 -27.87 2.80
CA ASN A 401 22.36 -28.51 2.50
C ASN A 401 23.20 -27.65 1.56
N ASP A 402 24.30 -27.08 2.10
CA ASP A 402 25.17 -26.20 1.32
C ASP A 402 25.98 -26.94 0.24
N ASP A 403 26.26 -28.21 0.40
CA ASP A 403 26.92 -29.01 -0.65
C ASP A 403 26.02 -29.13 -1.89
N ILE A 404 24.71 -29.34 -1.69
CA ILE A 404 23.74 -29.36 -2.80
C ILE A 404 23.61 -27.95 -3.40
N ILE A 405 23.57 -26.89 -2.54
CA ILE A 405 23.47 -25.52 -3.03
C ILE A 405 24.70 -25.20 -3.90
N SER A 406 25.89 -25.42 -3.40
CA SER A 406 27.12 -25.00 -4.09
C SER A 406 27.45 -25.85 -5.30
N LYS A 407 27.30 -27.20 -5.18
CA LYS A 407 27.76 -28.15 -6.20
C LYS A 407 26.70 -28.46 -7.28
N GLU A 408 25.41 -28.25 -6.99
CA GLU A 408 24.33 -28.62 -7.94
C GLU A 408 23.43 -27.44 -8.29
N ILE A 409 22.86 -26.70 -7.30
CA ILE A 409 21.89 -25.62 -7.54
C ILE A 409 22.54 -24.43 -8.23
N ILE A 410 23.67 -23.93 -7.71
CA ILE A 410 24.40 -22.79 -8.29
C ILE A 410 24.79 -23.04 -9.75
N PRO A 411 25.38 -24.20 -10.13
CA PRO A 411 25.61 -24.53 -11.53
C PRO A 411 24.37 -24.51 -12.42
N MET A 412 23.21 -24.98 -11.89
CA MET A 412 21.94 -24.93 -12.64
C MET A 412 21.44 -23.50 -12.84
N ILE A 413 21.49 -22.65 -11.80
CA ILE A 413 21.15 -21.23 -11.91
C ILE A 413 22.06 -20.54 -12.92
N LYS A 414 23.38 -20.80 -12.87
CA LYS A 414 24.36 -20.26 -13.82
C LYS A 414 24.02 -20.66 -15.27
N LYS A 415 23.61 -21.91 -15.49
CA LYS A 415 23.19 -22.42 -16.80
C LYS A 415 21.96 -21.70 -17.33
N VAL A 416 20.93 -21.49 -16.49
CA VAL A 416 19.70 -20.78 -16.87
C VAL A 416 19.99 -19.29 -17.13
N ALA A 417 20.78 -18.66 -16.27
CA ALA A 417 21.20 -17.27 -16.43
C ALA A 417 21.92 -17.05 -17.78
N LYS A 418 22.91 -17.92 -18.08
CA LYS A 418 23.65 -17.85 -19.36
C LYS A 418 22.72 -18.01 -20.58
N LYS A 419 21.80 -19.01 -20.54
CA LYS A 419 20.82 -19.26 -21.61
C LYS A 419 19.96 -18.02 -21.88
N ASN A 420 19.54 -17.33 -20.81
CA ASN A 420 18.65 -16.19 -20.88
C ASN A 420 19.36 -14.83 -20.97
N LYS A 421 20.70 -14.81 -20.95
CA LYS A 421 21.56 -13.61 -20.89
C LYS A 421 21.20 -12.70 -19.69
N LEU A 422 20.91 -13.32 -18.54
CA LEU A 422 20.57 -12.61 -17.32
C LEU A 422 21.79 -12.41 -16.42
N PRO A 423 21.90 -11.26 -15.75
CA PRO A 423 22.91 -11.03 -14.72
C PRO A 423 22.66 -11.93 -13.51
N VAL A 424 23.74 -12.27 -12.81
CA VAL A 424 23.72 -13.07 -11.58
C VAL A 424 24.31 -12.26 -10.44
N ILE A 425 23.66 -12.30 -9.28
CA ILE A 425 24.17 -11.74 -8.01
C ILE A 425 24.67 -12.92 -7.15
N ASP A 426 25.97 -12.96 -6.90
CA ASP A 426 26.58 -14.04 -6.12
C ASP A 426 26.47 -13.75 -4.62
N LEU A 427 25.31 -14.06 -4.03
CA LEU A 427 25.10 -13.95 -2.60
C LEU A 427 25.77 -15.08 -1.80
N HIS A 428 26.14 -16.17 -2.46
CA HIS A 428 26.83 -17.29 -1.82
C HIS A 428 28.26 -16.87 -1.41
N SER A 429 29.03 -16.38 -2.39
CA SER A 429 30.39 -15.89 -2.12
C SER A 429 30.41 -14.64 -1.28
N ALA A 430 29.44 -13.73 -1.46
CA ALA A 430 29.37 -12.50 -0.67
C ALA A 430 29.18 -12.73 0.84
N MET A 431 28.72 -13.92 1.23
CA MET A 431 28.45 -14.29 2.62
C MET A 431 29.29 -15.47 3.10
N ASP A 432 30.26 -15.91 2.31
CA ASP A 432 31.18 -16.98 2.71
C ASP A 432 32.18 -16.47 3.78
N GLY A 433 32.54 -17.34 4.72
CA GLY A 433 33.45 -17.01 5.82
C GLY A 433 32.81 -16.14 6.93
N MET A 434 31.50 -15.96 6.95
CA MET A 434 30.77 -15.12 7.92
C MET A 434 29.73 -15.91 8.75
N PRO A 435 30.09 -17.07 9.39
CA PRO A 435 29.10 -17.88 10.12
C PRO A 435 28.44 -17.15 11.29
N GLU A 436 29.11 -16.15 11.88
CA GLU A 436 28.59 -15.32 12.96
C GLU A 436 27.36 -14.49 12.56
N LEU A 437 27.18 -14.25 11.25
CA LEU A 437 26.00 -13.54 10.72
C LEU A 437 24.78 -14.45 10.58
N PHE A 438 24.90 -15.75 10.87
CA PHE A 438 23.85 -16.77 10.71
C PHE A 438 23.54 -17.47 12.03
N PRO A 439 22.78 -16.87 12.95
CA PRO A 439 22.53 -17.45 14.29
C PRO A 439 21.94 -18.87 14.31
N ASP A 440 21.27 -19.27 13.25
CA ASP A 440 20.72 -20.62 13.05
C ASP A 440 21.38 -21.36 11.87
N HIS A 441 22.55 -20.90 11.43
CA HIS A 441 23.32 -21.45 10.32
C HIS A 441 22.63 -21.32 8.91
N ILE A 442 21.43 -20.70 8.81
CA ILE A 442 20.66 -20.56 7.57
C ILE A 442 20.24 -19.11 7.32
N HIS A 443 19.69 -18.46 8.34
CA HIS A 443 19.08 -17.14 8.20
C HIS A 443 20.06 -16.06 8.68
N PRO A 444 20.40 -15.11 7.82
CA PRO A 444 21.23 -13.98 8.23
C PRO A 444 20.50 -13.09 9.25
N ASN A 445 21.26 -12.60 10.23
CA ASN A 445 20.83 -11.55 11.14
C ASN A 445 20.78 -10.18 10.44
N GLU A 446 20.54 -9.11 11.19
CA GLU A 446 20.42 -7.74 10.66
C GLU A 446 21.70 -7.29 9.92
N GLU A 447 22.89 -7.66 10.41
CA GLU A 447 24.16 -7.32 9.74
C GLU A 447 24.35 -8.13 8.45
N GLY A 448 24.01 -9.43 8.46
CA GLY A 448 24.00 -10.24 7.25
C GLY A 448 22.99 -9.74 6.20
N ALA A 449 21.84 -9.23 6.63
CA ALA A 449 20.89 -8.59 5.72
C ALA A 449 21.45 -7.32 5.06
N LYS A 450 22.30 -6.54 5.76
CA LYS A 450 23.00 -5.38 5.17
C LYS A 450 24.01 -5.81 4.11
N VAL A 451 24.78 -6.88 4.36
CA VAL A 451 25.73 -7.43 3.38
C VAL A 451 24.99 -7.85 2.10
N MET A 452 23.87 -8.58 2.24
CA MET A 452 23.04 -8.97 1.11
C MET A 452 22.48 -7.75 0.35
N ALA A 453 21.95 -6.76 1.09
CA ALA A 453 21.41 -5.55 0.48
C ALA A 453 22.47 -4.78 -0.31
N LYS A 454 23.70 -4.71 0.20
CA LYS A 454 24.82 -4.07 -0.49
C LYS A 454 25.18 -4.79 -1.78
N ALA A 455 25.26 -6.13 -1.75
CA ALA A 455 25.55 -6.93 -2.95
C ALA A 455 24.46 -6.75 -4.04
N VAL A 456 23.20 -6.68 -3.63
CA VAL A 456 22.09 -6.41 -4.57
C VAL A 456 22.17 -4.96 -5.08
N TYR A 457 22.42 -4.00 -4.20
CA TYR A 457 22.58 -2.59 -4.56
C TYR A 457 23.66 -2.40 -5.63
N ASP A 458 24.84 -2.98 -5.43
CA ASP A 458 25.97 -2.86 -6.36
C ASP A 458 25.66 -3.43 -7.74
N ALA A 459 24.76 -4.41 -7.82
CA ALA A 459 24.34 -5.00 -9.07
C ALA A 459 23.29 -4.18 -9.83
N ILE A 460 22.37 -3.50 -9.12
CA ILE A 460 21.19 -2.87 -9.75
C ILE A 460 21.20 -1.34 -9.73
N ALA A 461 22.01 -0.71 -8.85
CA ALA A 461 22.12 0.75 -8.82
C ALA A 461 22.93 1.23 -10.03
N LYS A 462 22.25 1.98 -10.91
CA LYS A 462 22.86 2.61 -12.12
C LYS A 462 22.80 4.12 -11.99
#